data_fd4b0b630d96dca135a5cf1cc5306505
#
_entry.id   fd4b0b630d96dca135a5cf1cc5306505
#
_cell.length_a   1.000
_cell.length_b   1.000
_cell.length_c   1.000
_cell.angle_alpha   90.00
_cell.angle_beta   90.00
_cell.angle_gamma   90.00
#
_symmetry.space_group_name_H-M   'P 1'
#
loop_
_entity.id
_entity.type
_entity.pdbx_description
1 polymer ?
#
loop_
_entity_poly.entity_id
_entity_poly.type
_entity_poly.pdbx_seq_one_letter_code
_entity_poly.pdbx_strand_id
1 'polypeptide(L)'
;MKYLKIKDLPNESIINDLCSAELDALGKLWLEKKEGLEKSGEYQHFIKKMQREWAIETGIIERLYNWDRGVTEILIEQGIDSSLISHKGRINRDEAENISNIIKDQEDIINGLFSYVKGEQPFSEHFIRSMHQKFTEHQDYTEAMTPEGKLIQIPLLKGKYKEHPNNPKRPDGDVHEYCPPELVADEMEQLVKIYNQNKDTIAPEILSAWLHHRFTQIHPFQDGNGRIARAIASLVFLKKGLFPLVVRDIDRKEYIGVLEQADKGDMTLLVKLFAKRQRDSILSALGLQQQVEKDQYSKQIISNALSLLKAKSSAHKERLNSVYEVANQLQEIAKLKLEDLQKSLDPELRSINTPGESTYNASVKQAKNGELESYYFHHKIIEIANQYDYYANVDRYKSWSRILIYTGKIFEIVFAIHGHGYDDNGIMVVSGFTFEKIPSEDSRNESTNAKPTNQDIFQFNYLESKESTVKRFNEWLDESLTIALAEWQRTIT
;
A
#
# COMPACT_ATOMS: atom_id res chain seq x y z
N MET A 1 14.03 -23.57 -9.78
CA MET A 1 14.26 -24.27 -8.50
C MET A 1 13.36 -25.49 -8.48
N LYS A 2 13.87 -26.69 -8.18
CA LYS A 2 13.07 -27.92 -8.13
C LYS A 2 12.30 -28.02 -6.82
N TYR A 3 11.10 -28.58 -6.87
CA TYR A 3 10.31 -28.87 -5.67
C TYR A 3 11.05 -29.87 -4.76
N LEU A 4 11.05 -29.57 -3.48
CA LEU A 4 11.51 -30.47 -2.43
C LEU A 4 10.35 -30.72 -1.45
N LYS A 5 10.15 -31.97 -1.03
CA LYS A 5 9.15 -32.30 -0.02
C LYS A 5 9.28 -31.40 1.20
N ILE A 6 8.13 -31.07 1.80
CA ILE A 6 8.14 -30.19 2.96
C ILE A 6 9.03 -30.79 4.08
N LYS A 7 9.80 -29.92 4.71
CA LYS A 7 10.67 -30.30 5.82
C LYS A 7 9.93 -30.04 7.13
N ASP A 8 10.25 -30.85 8.13
CA ASP A 8 9.83 -30.60 9.52
C ASP A 8 10.29 -29.21 9.99
N LEU A 9 9.80 -28.81 11.14
CA LEU A 9 10.31 -27.62 11.83
C LEU A 9 11.82 -27.71 12.03
N PRO A 10 12.52 -26.59 12.12
CA PRO A 10 13.93 -26.58 12.49
C PRO A 10 14.16 -27.31 13.82
N ASN A 11 15.40 -27.76 14.06
CA ASN A 11 15.74 -28.39 15.33
C ASN A 11 15.65 -27.39 16.51
N GLU A 12 15.59 -27.88 17.73
CA GLU A 12 15.38 -27.10 18.94
C GLU A 12 16.39 -25.96 19.14
N SER A 13 17.65 -26.17 18.79
CA SER A 13 18.70 -25.14 18.88
C SER A 13 18.38 -23.96 17.94
N ILE A 14 18.02 -24.24 16.69
CA ILE A 14 17.65 -23.18 15.73
C ILE A 14 16.35 -22.49 16.15
N ILE A 15 15.38 -23.22 16.67
CA ILE A 15 14.11 -22.65 17.18
C ILE A 15 14.42 -21.64 18.29
N ASN A 16 15.27 -21.97 19.25
CA ASN A 16 15.64 -21.07 20.34
C ASN A 16 16.33 -19.79 19.85
N ASP A 17 17.17 -19.90 18.82
CA ASP A 17 17.83 -18.72 18.21
C ASP A 17 16.86 -17.84 17.39
N LEU A 18 15.76 -18.41 16.91
CA LEU A 18 14.75 -17.71 16.13
C LEU A 18 13.67 -17.04 16.96
N CYS A 19 13.46 -17.47 18.22
CA CYS A 19 12.47 -16.89 19.13
C CYS A 19 12.72 -15.40 19.38
N SER A 20 11.67 -14.61 19.30
CA SER A 20 11.71 -13.17 19.59
C SER A 20 11.35 -12.92 21.06
N ALA A 21 12.35 -12.72 21.93
CA ALA A 21 12.14 -12.36 23.32
C ALA A 21 11.33 -11.05 23.48
N GLU A 22 11.51 -10.09 22.55
CA GLU A 22 10.72 -8.85 22.50
C GLU A 22 9.25 -9.14 22.24
N LEU A 23 8.94 -9.99 21.25
CA LEU A 23 7.56 -10.34 20.93
C LEU A 23 6.88 -11.11 22.06
N ASP A 24 7.59 -12.03 22.71
CA ASP A 24 7.07 -12.77 23.88
C ASP A 24 6.70 -11.81 25.01
N ALA A 25 7.60 -10.87 25.36
CA ALA A 25 7.35 -9.87 26.40
C ALA A 25 6.17 -8.95 26.06
N LEU A 26 6.11 -8.42 24.83
CA LEU A 26 5.02 -7.59 24.36
C LEU A 26 3.70 -8.36 24.26
N GLY A 27 3.73 -9.62 23.83
CA GLY A 27 2.56 -10.48 23.77
C GLY A 27 1.95 -10.74 25.15
N LYS A 28 2.77 -11.00 26.16
CA LYS A 28 2.33 -11.13 27.57
C LYS A 28 1.68 -9.85 28.07
N LEU A 29 2.35 -8.71 27.88
CA LEU A 29 1.81 -7.40 28.26
C LEU A 29 0.47 -7.11 27.56
N TRP A 30 0.38 -7.43 26.28
CA TRP A 30 -0.87 -7.28 25.50
C TRP A 30 -2.00 -8.12 26.09
N LEU A 31 -1.76 -9.42 26.36
CA LEU A 31 -2.78 -10.33 26.90
C LEU A 31 -3.29 -9.88 28.28
N GLU A 32 -2.42 -9.32 29.12
CA GLU A 32 -2.80 -8.74 30.42
C GLU A 32 -3.73 -7.52 30.27
N LYS A 33 -3.50 -6.70 29.24
CA LYS A 33 -4.24 -5.46 29.00
C LYS A 33 -5.50 -5.62 28.16
N LYS A 34 -5.55 -6.65 27.35
CA LYS A 34 -6.60 -6.92 26.36
C LYS A 34 -7.99 -6.99 26.99
N GLU A 35 -8.14 -7.67 28.11
CA GLU A 35 -9.45 -7.89 28.77
C GLU A 35 -10.15 -6.57 29.13
N GLY A 36 -9.37 -5.56 29.57
CA GLY A 36 -9.89 -4.22 29.88
C GLY A 36 -10.31 -3.42 28.65
N LEU A 37 -9.76 -3.74 27.48
CA LEU A 37 -10.00 -3.02 26.23
C LEU A 37 -11.13 -3.61 25.37
N GLU A 38 -11.35 -4.92 25.43
CA GLU A 38 -12.24 -5.64 24.48
C GLU A 38 -13.66 -5.07 24.38
N LYS A 39 -14.13 -4.43 25.43
CA LYS A 39 -15.49 -3.82 25.48
C LYS A 39 -15.52 -2.37 25.04
N SER A 40 -14.37 -1.74 24.79
CA SER A 40 -14.32 -0.33 24.36
C SER A 40 -14.70 -0.19 22.88
N GLY A 41 -15.34 0.93 22.53
CA GLY A 41 -15.69 1.25 21.15
C GLY A 41 -14.44 1.43 20.28
N GLU A 42 -13.39 2.00 20.86
CA GLU A 42 -12.09 2.24 20.21
C GLU A 42 -11.42 0.93 19.82
N TYR A 43 -11.44 -0.07 20.71
CA TYR A 43 -10.91 -1.38 20.39
C TYR A 43 -11.70 -2.08 19.29
N GLN A 44 -13.03 -2.02 19.33
CA GLN A 44 -13.87 -2.59 18.29
C GLN A 44 -13.63 -1.90 16.93
N HIS A 45 -13.44 -0.58 16.93
CA HIS A 45 -13.07 0.15 15.73
C HIS A 45 -11.69 -0.26 15.21
N PHE A 46 -10.70 -0.37 16.09
CA PHE A 46 -9.35 -0.82 15.76
C PHE A 46 -9.35 -2.22 15.13
N ILE A 47 -10.07 -3.17 15.70
CA ILE A 47 -10.17 -4.54 15.15
C ILE A 47 -10.83 -4.53 13.78
N LYS A 48 -11.94 -3.81 13.59
CA LYS A 48 -12.60 -3.68 12.27
C LYS A 48 -11.68 -3.06 11.22
N LYS A 49 -10.92 -2.03 11.60
CA LYS A 49 -9.95 -1.40 10.71
C LYS A 49 -8.86 -2.39 10.32
N MET A 50 -8.30 -3.14 11.27
CA MET A 50 -7.29 -4.16 11.02
C MET A 50 -7.80 -5.29 10.12
N GLN A 51 -9.05 -5.73 10.30
CA GLN A 51 -9.69 -6.75 9.46
C GLN A 51 -9.81 -6.26 8.01
N ARG A 52 -10.25 -5.03 7.81
CA ARG A 52 -10.31 -4.39 6.49
C ARG A 52 -8.92 -4.22 5.86
N GLU A 53 -7.94 -3.75 6.64
CA GLU A 53 -6.55 -3.64 6.19
C GLU A 53 -6.03 -4.99 5.70
N TRP A 54 -6.24 -6.04 6.48
CA TRP A 54 -5.86 -7.39 6.10
C TRP A 54 -6.53 -7.84 4.79
N ALA A 55 -7.82 -7.59 4.65
CA ALA A 55 -8.59 -7.96 3.47
C ALA A 55 -8.09 -7.22 2.21
N ILE A 56 -7.96 -5.90 2.29
CA ILE A 56 -7.56 -5.06 1.16
C ILE A 56 -6.12 -5.36 0.74
N GLU A 57 -5.18 -5.35 1.68
CA GLU A 57 -3.76 -5.57 1.39
C GLU A 57 -3.49 -6.98 0.85
N THR A 58 -4.25 -7.98 1.32
CA THR A 58 -4.15 -9.35 0.80
C THR A 58 -4.47 -9.42 -0.70
N GLY A 59 -5.47 -8.68 -1.17
CA GLY A 59 -5.80 -8.63 -2.60
C GLY A 59 -4.81 -7.81 -3.43
N ILE A 60 -4.29 -6.73 -2.88
CA ILE A 60 -3.28 -5.89 -3.56
C ILE A 60 -1.98 -6.70 -3.77
N ILE A 61 -1.51 -7.43 -2.77
CA ILE A 61 -0.31 -8.28 -2.89
C ILE A 61 -0.47 -9.34 -3.98
N GLU A 62 -1.67 -9.92 -4.12
CA GLU A 62 -1.98 -10.91 -5.16
C GLU A 62 -2.27 -10.29 -6.54
N ARG A 63 -2.22 -8.95 -6.65
CA ARG A 63 -2.54 -8.24 -7.90
C ARG A 63 -3.96 -8.50 -8.43
N LEU A 64 -4.91 -8.82 -7.54
CA LEU A 64 -6.33 -8.93 -7.91
C LEU A 64 -6.91 -7.56 -8.29
N TYR A 65 -6.38 -6.52 -7.71
CA TYR A 65 -6.63 -5.11 -7.97
C TYR A 65 -5.42 -4.29 -7.54
N ASN A 66 -5.33 -3.08 -8.05
CA ASN A 66 -4.29 -2.13 -7.66
C ASN A 66 -4.86 -0.71 -7.73
N TRP A 67 -4.54 0.10 -6.74
CA TRP A 67 -4.87 1.53 -6.68
C TRP A 67 -3.85 2.25 -5.79
N ASP A 68 -3.93 3.57 -5.79
CA ASP A 68 -3.02 4.40 -5.04
C ASP A 68 -3.14 4.22 -3.52
N ARG A 69 -2.03 4.36 -2.83
CA ARG A 69 -1.96 4.18 -1.37
C ARG A 69 -2.99 5.01 -0.62
N GLY A 70 -3.24 6.25 -1.04
CA GLY A 70 -4.24 7.12 -0.45
C GLY A 70 -5.67 6.54 -0.50
N VAL A 71 -6.04 5.91 -1.62
CA VAL A 71 -7.34 5.22 -1.75
C VAL A 71 -7.40 4.04 -0.79
N THR A 72 -6.33 3.23 -0.74
CA THR A 72 -6.22 2.10 0.20
C THR A 72 -6.48 2.54 1.64
N GLU A 73 -5.83 3.61 2.09
CA GLU A 73 -5.94 4.10 3.47
C GLU A 73 -7.35 4.64 3.79
N ILE A 74 -8.00 5.31 2.84
CA ILE A 74 -9.39 5.76 3.02
C ILE A 74 -10.35 4.57 3.11
N LEU A 75 -10.19 3.55 2.26
CA LEU A 75 -11.01 2.34 2.32
C LEU A 75 -10.82 1.58 3.64
N ILE A 76 -9.59 1.51 4.15
CA ILE A 76 -9.29 0.91 5.45
C ILE A 76 -9.98 1.68 6.58
N GLU A 77 -9.93 3.00 6.56
CA GLU A 77 -10.46 3.85 7.62
C GLU A 77 -11.99 3.95 7.59
N GLN A 78 -12.57 4.27 6.44
CA GLN A 78 -14.00 4.61 6.32
C GLN A 78 -14.87 3.41 5.97
N GLY A 79 -14.31 2.39 5.34
CA GLY A 79 -15.04 1.22 4.84
C GLY A 79 -14.93 1.05 3.33
N ILE A 80 -15.38 -0.11 2.85
CA ILE A 80 -15.32 -0.47 1.43
C ILE A 80 -16.40 0.29 0.67
N ASP A 81 -15.98 1.14 -0.25
CA ASP A 81 -16.86 1.97 -1.09
C ASP A 81 -16.50 1.74 -2.57
N SER A 82 -17.45 1.17 -3.31
CA SER A 82 -17.29 0.89 -4.74
C SER A 82 -17.16 2.17 -5.58
N SER A 83 -17.69 3.31 -5.12
CA SER A 83 -17.54 4.59 -5.80
C SER A 83 -16.09 5.09 -5.79
N LEU A 84 -15.38 4.94 -4.66
CA LEU A 84 -13.95 5.23 -4.57
C LEU A 84 -13.11 4.30 -5.46
N ILE A 85 -13.53 3.03 -5.57
CA ILE A 85 -12.85 2.05 -6.42
C ILE A 85 -13.07 2.38 -7.91
N SER A 86 -14.26 2.81 -8.31
CA SER A 86 -14.60 3.14 -9.71
C SER A 86 -13.93 4.41 -10.22
N HIS A 87 -13.50 5.32 -9.33
CA HIS A 87 -12.88 6.60 -9.69
C HIS A 87 -11.48 6.50 -10.30
N LYS A 88 -10.93 5.32 -10.46
CA LYS A 88 -9.72 5.09 -11.25
C LYS A 88 -9.94 5.12 -12.76
N GLY A 89 -10.76 5.99 -13.27
CA GLY A 89 -10.88 6.39 -14.69
C GLY A 89 -11.05 5.33 -15.78
N ARG A 90 -10.71 4.05 -15.52
CA ARG A 90 -10.83 2.90 -16.46
C ARG A 90 -11.61 1.73 -15.92
N ILE A 91 -11.92 1.71 -14.62
CA ILE A 91 -12.70 0.63 -14.02
C ILE A 91 -14.17 1.01 -14.14
N ASN A 92 -14.93 0.24 -14.92
CA ASN A 92 -16.35 0.42 -15.03
C ASN A 92 -17.04 0.04 -13.70
N ARG A 93 -18.32 0.39 -13.55
CA ARG A 93 -19.07 0.17 -12.32
C ARG A 93 -19.16 -1.31 -11.94
N ASP A 94 -19.34 -2.19 -12.92
CA ASP A 94 -19.49 -3.64 -12.70
C ASP A 94 -18.17 -4.23 -12.19
N GLU A 95 -17.05 -3.79 -12.73
CA GLU A 95 -15.71 -4.19 -12.31
C GLU A 95 -15.40 -3.69 -10.88
N ALA A 96 -15.74 -2.44 -10.55
CA ALA A 96 -15.60 -1.90 -9.20
C ALA A 96 -16.47 -2.64 -8.18
N GLU A 97 -17.66 -3.06 -8.56
CA GLU A 97 -18.55 -3.87 -7.74
C GLU A 97 -17.99 -5.28 -7.52
N ASN A 98 -17.43 -5.90 -8.56
CA ASN A 98 -16.75 -7.19 -8.44
C ASN A 98 -15.54 -7.12 -7.48
N ILE A 99 -14.70 -6.10 -7.61
CA ILE A 99 -13.57 -5.86 -6.69
C ILE A 99 -14.08 -5.66 -5.25
N SER A 100 -15.14 -4.89 -5.05
CA SER A 100 -15.76 -4.69 -3.74
C SER A 100 -16.22 -6.02 -3.13
N ASN A 101 -16.79 -6.92 -3.93
CA ASN A 101 -17.21 -8.25 -3.48
C ASN A 101 -16.01 -9.13 -3.12
N ILE A 102 -14.94 -9.11 -3.92
CA ILE A 102 -13.69 -9.82 -3.59
C ILE A 102 -13.12 -9.34 -2.25
N ILE A 103 -13.12 -8.04 -1.96
CA ILE A 103 -12.64 -7.50 -0.68
C ILE A 103 -13.55 -7.97 0.47
N LYS A 104 -14.87 -7.97 0.27
CA LYS A 104 -15.83 -8.46 1.28
C LYS A 104 -15.63 -9.94 1.58
N ASP A 105 -15.39 -10.77 0.56
CA ASP A 105 -15.06 -12.19 0.77
C ASP A 105 -13.82 -12.35 1.65
N GLN A 106 -12.79 -11.52 1.43
CA GLN A 106 -11.57 -11.54 2.25
C GLN A 106 -11.85 -11.04 3.68
N GLU A 107 -12.70 -10.02 3.85
CA GLU A 107 -13.13 -9.54 5.17
C GLU A 107 -13.94 -10.61 5.92
N ASP A 108 -14.82 -11.32 5.23
CA ASP A 108 -15.59 -12.46 5.80
C ASP A 108 -14.67 -13.60 6.24
N ILE A 109 -13.61 -13.88 5.51
CA ILE A 109 -12.61 -14.88 5.90
C ILE A 109 -11.90 -14.48 7.19
N ILE A 110 -11.39 -13.25 7.28
CA ILE A 110 -10.69 -12.84 8.51
C ILE A 110 -11.64 -12.81 9.70
N ASN A 111 -12.89 -12.39 9.53
CA ASN A 111 -13.93 -12.48 10.54
C ASN A 111 -14.22 -13.93 10.95
N GLY A 112 -14.26 -14.83 9.96
CA GLY A 112 -14.41 -16.27 10.16
C GLY A 112 -13.25 -16.86 10.95
N LEU A 113 -12.01 -16.42 10.75
CA LEU A 113 -10.85 -16.87 11.54
C LEU A 113 -10.98 -16.50 13.02
N PHE A 114 -11.45 -15.30 13.34
CA PHE A 114 -11.72 -14.89 14.72
C PHE A 114 -12.79 -15.79 15.38
N SER A 115 -13.86 -16.11 14.64
CA SER A 115 -14.91 -17.00 15.11
C SER A 115 -14.44 -18.45 15.27
N TYR A 116 -13.59 -18.91 14.33
CA TYR A 116 -12.97 -20.22 14.35
C TYR A 116 -12.10 -20.45 15.59
N VAL A 117 -11.31 -19.43 15.96
CA VAL A 117 -10.46 -19.47 17.16
C VAL A 117 -11.31 -19.59 18.41
N LYS A 118 -12.41 -18.84 18.51
CA LYS A 118 -13.35 -18.91 19.64
C LYS A 118 -14.06 -20.26 19.75
N GLY A 119 -14.33 -20.91 18.62
CA GLY A 119 -14.99 -22.22 18.56
C GLY A 119 -14.07 -23.44 18.79
N GLU A 120 -12.76 -23.21 19.03
CA GLU A 120 -11.76 -24.27 19.26
C GLU A 120 -11.73 -25.38 18.20
N GLN A 121 -12.11 -25.06 16.97
CA GLN A 121 -12.16 -26.06 15.91
C GLN A 121 -10.76 -26.56 15.51
N PRO A 122 -10.61 -27.84 15.09
CA PRO A 122 -9.31 -28.38 14.70
C PRO A 122 -8.84 -27.85 13.34
N PHE A 123 -7.56 -27.51 13.24
CA PHE A 123 -6.94 -27.21 11.96
C PHE A 123 -6.86 -28.48 11.11
N SER A 124 -7.44 -28.45 9.91
CA SER A 124 -7.58 -29.61 9.04
C SER A 124 -7.55 -29.22 7.57
N GLU A 125 -7.29 -30.18 6.70
CA GLU A 125 -7.39 -29.99 5.24
C GLU A 125 -8.78 -29.53 4.81
N HIS A 126 -9.83 -30.08 5.42
CA HIS A 126 -11.20 -29.67 5.13
C HIS A 126 -11.40 -28.17 5.42
N PHE A 127 -10.90 -27.69 6.55
CA PHE A 127 -10.94 -26.26 6.88
C PHE A 127 -10.20 -25.40 5.85
N ILE A 128 -8.99 -25.80 5.44
CA ILE A 128 -8.20 -25.08 4.43
C ILE A 128 -8.94 -25.04 3.08
N ARG A 129 -9.54 -26.16 2.67
CA ARG A 129 -10.30 -26.24 1.41
C ARG A 129 -11.58 -25.41 1.45
N SER A 130 -12.29 -25.39 2.57
CA SER A 130 -13.48 -24.56 2.78
C SER A 130 -13.13 -23.07 2.74
N MET A 131 -11.98 -22.69 3.32
CA MET A 131 -11.44 -21.34 3.24
C MET A 131 -11.14 -20.95 1.80
N HIS A 132 -10.48 -21.83 1.02
CA HIS A 132 -10.21 -21.60 -0.39
C HIS A 132 -11.50 -21.39 -1.19
N GLN A 133 -12.51 -22.22 -0.97
CA GLN A 133 -13.80 -22.08 -1.62
C GLN A 133 -14.41 -20.70 -1.38
N LYS A 134 -14.34 -20.19 -0.14
CA LYS A 134 -14.86 -18.87 0.21
C LYS A 134 -14.01 -17.74 -0.40
N PHE A 135 -12.69 -17.81 -0.34
CA PHE A 135 -11.79 -16.81 -0.94
C PHE A 135 -11.96 -16.64 -2.45
N THR A 136 -12.42 -17.68 -3.12
CA THR A 136 -12.55 -17.73 -4.57
C THR A 136 -14.00 -17.69 -5.02
N GLU A 137 -14.94 -17.31 -4.14
CA GLU A 137 -16.38 -17.34 -4.43
C GLU A 137 -16.71 -16.50 -5.67
N HIS A 138 -16.12 -15.33 -5.81
CA HIS A 138 -16.30 -14.42 -6.94
C HIS A 138 -15.18 -14.53 -8.02
N GLN A 139 -14.45 -15.65 -8.03
CA GLN A 139 -13.41 -15.93 -9.01
C GLN A 139 -13.71 -17.22 -9.76
N ASP A 140 -14.24 -17.14 -10.98
CA ASP A 140 -14.67 -18.33 -11.73
C ASP A 140 -13.58 -18.96 -12.56
N TYR A 141 -12.55 -18.20 -12.93
CA TYR A 141 -11.48 -18.63 -13.84
C TYR A 141 -10.11 -18.29 -13.27
N THR A 142 -9.12 -19.02 -13.75
CA THR A 142 -7.70 -18.77 -13.50
C THR A 142 -6.88 -19.12 -14.72
N GLU A 143 -5.62 -18.73 -14.74
CA GLU A 143 -4.69 -19.08 -15.80
C GLU A 143 -3.97 -20.39 -15.48
N ALA A 144 -3.79 -21.21 -16.50
CA ALA A 144 -2.95 -22.40 -16.45
C ALA A 144 -2.02 -22.44 -17.68
N MET A 145 -0.87 -23.08 -17.52
CA MET A 145 0.09 -23.27 -18.58
C MET A 145 -0.06 -24.69 -19.18
N THR A 146 -0.27 -24.77 -20.47
CA THR A 146 -0.26 -26.07 -21.17
C THR A 146 1.17 -26.66 -21.18
N PRO A 147 1.33 -27.97 -21.45
CA PRO A 147 2.66 -28.59 -21.61
C PRO A 147 3.52 -27.91 -22.68
N GLU A 148 2.90 -27.31 -23.70
CA GLU A 148 3.56 -26.57 -24.77
C GLU A 148 3.94 -25.13 -24.39
N GLY A 149 3.65 -24.70 -23.12
CA GLY A 149 4.00 -23.38 -22.60
C GLY A 149 3.01 -22.26 -22.99
N LYS A 150 1.79 -22.60 -23.45
CA LYS A 150 0.75 -21.63 -23.74
C LYS A 150 -0.13 -21.37 -22.52
N LEU A 151 -0.35 -20.09 -22.19
CA LEU A 151 -1.34 -19.70 -21.18
C LEU A 151 -2.76 -19.90 -21.70
N ILE A 152 -3.57 -20.58 -20.92
CA ILE A 152 -5.00 -20.78 -21.17
C ILE A 152 -5.79 -20.42 -19.91
N GLN A 153 -7.01 -19.94 -20.13
CA GLN A 153 -7.95 -19.72 -19.04
C GLN A 153 -8.74 -21.01 -18.76
N ILE A 154 -8.74 -21.43 -17.51
CA ILE A 154 -9.46 -22.64 -17.05
C ILE A 154 -10.43 -22.28 -15.92
N PRO A 155 -11.52 -23.04 -15.73
CA PRO A 155 -12.38 -22.89 -14.56
C PRO A 155 -11.61 -23.15 -13.28
N LEU A 156 -11.77 -22.29 -12.27
CA LEU A 156 -11.14 -22.45 -10.98
C LEU A 156 -11.90 -23.50 -10.14
N LEU A 157 -11.22 -24.56 -9.74
CA LEU A 157 -11.76 -25.62 -8.89
C LEU A 157 -11.80 -25.14 -7.42
N LYS A 158 -12.89 -24.46 -7.05
CA LYS A 158 -13.08 -23.87 -5.71
C LYS A 158 -13.07 -24.96 -4.62
N GLY A 159 -12.15 -24.84 -3.65
CA GLY A 159 -12.00 -25.80 -2.56
C GLY A 159 -11.42 -27.17 -2.95
N LYS A 160 -10.88 -27.33 -4.15
CA LYS A 160 -10.22 -28.56 -4.61
C LYS A 160 -8.76 -28.30 -4.91
N TYR A 161 -7.92 -29.31 -4.68
CA TYR A 161 -6.51 -29.23 -5.03
C TYR A 161 -6.32 -29.14 -6.54
N LYS A 162 -5.20 -28.60 -6.94
CA LYS A 162 -4.83 -28.39 -8.35
C LYS A 162 -4.70 -29.72 -9.10
N GLU A 163 -5.13 -29.69 -10.35
CA GLU A 163 -5.00 -30.82 -11.29
C GLU A 163 -3.84 -30.57 -12.29
N HIS A 164 -3.38 -29.32 -12.40
CA HIS A 164 -2.33 -28.92 -13.31
C HIS A 164 -1.18 -28.23 -12.55
N PRO A 165 0.08 -28.38 -13.02
CA PRO A 165 1.20 -27.60 -12.51
C PRO A 165 0.92 -26.11 -12.67
N ASN A 166 1.29 -25.34 -11.65
CA ASN A 166 1.13 -23.87 -11.64
C ASN A 166 2.46 -23.17 -11.33
N ASN A 167 3.52 -23.67 -11.92
CA ASN A 167 4.89 -23.23 -11.70
C ASN A 167 5.15 -21.88 -12.39
N PRO A 168 5.47 -20.80 -11.66
CA PRO A 168 5.76 -19.50 -12.27
C PRO A 168 7.13 -19.49 -12.93
N LYS A 169 7.21 -18.80 -14.06
CA LYS A 169 8.48 -18.47 -14.69
C LYS A 169 8.99 -17.16 -14.10
N ARG A 170 10.20 -17.18 -13.57
CA ARG A 170 10.87 -16.00 -13.00
C ARG A 170 11.39 -15.06 -14.10
N PRO A 171 11.66 -13.78 -13.78
CA PRO A 171 12.22 -12.82 -14.76
C PRO A 171 13.55 -13.23 -15.36
N ASP A 172 14.36 -14.01 -14.62
CA ASP A 172 15.64 -14.60 -15.09
C ASP A 172 15.47 -15.79 -16.03
N GLY A 173 14.22 -16.24 -16.27
CA GLY A 173 13.88 -17.37 -17.12
C GLY A 173 13.78 -18.71 -16.39
N ASP A 174 14.23 -18.78 -15.14
CA ASP A 174 14.12 -19.98 -14.32
C ASP A 174 12.67 -20.28 -13.95
N VAL A 175 12.33 -21.57 -13.87
CA VAL A 175 11.03 -22.04 -13.40
C VAL A 175 11.13 -22.37 -11.91
N HIS A 176 10.24 -21.78 -11.11
CA HIS A 176 10.07 -22.19 -9.73
C HIS A 176 9.05 -23.32 -9.67
N GLU A 177 9.51 -24.52 -9.34
CA GLU A 177 8.63 -25.69 -9.26
C GLU A 177 7.99 -25.79 -7.88
N TYR A 178 6.66 -25.76 -7.87
CA TYR A 178 5.81 -26.10 -6.72
C TYR A 178 5.55 -27.63 -6.67
N CYS A 179 4.92 -28.08 -5.58
CA CYS A 179 4.55 -29.50 -5.44
C CYS A 179 3.77 -30.00 -6.68
N PRO A 180 4.17 -31.12 -7.29
CA PRO A 180 3.41 -31.73 -8.37
C PRO A 180 1.98 -32.11 -7.89
N PRO A 181 0.94 -32.01 -8.76
CA PRO A 181 -0.43 -32.28 -8.38
C PRO A 181 -0.66 -33.63 -7.67
N GLU A 182 0.01 -34.66 -8.13
CA GLU A 182 -0.07 -36.03 -7.60
C GLU A 182 0.47 -36.20 -6.17
N LEU A 183 1.29 -35.28 -5.68
CA LEU A 183 1.86 -35.31 -4.32
C LEU A 183 1.16 -34.33 -3.35
N VAL A 184 0.27 -33.49 -3.86
CA VAL A 184 -0.33 -32.41 -3.05
C VAL A 184 -1.09 -32.97 -1.84
N ALA A 185 -1.85 -34.04 -2.00
CA ALA A 185 -2.65 -34.60 -0.92
C ALA A 185 -1.76 -35.08 0.24
N ASP A 186 -0.71 -35.85 -0.05
CA ASP A 186 0.22 -36.37 0.94
C ASP A 186 0.96 -35.26 1.67
N GLU A 187 1.41 -34.22 0.92
CA GLU A 187 2.13 -33.08 1.48
C GLU A 187 1.22 -32.21 2.36
N MET A 188 -0.06 -32.07 2.01
CA MET A 188 -1.02 -31.33 2.82
C MET A 188 -1.41 -32.09 4.10
N GLU A 189 -1.56 -33.41 4.03
CA GLU A 189 -1.75 -34.24 5.21
C GLU A 189 -0.57 -34.11 6.19
N GLN A 190 0.65 -34.19 5.66
CA GLN A 190 1.88 -34.01 6.45
C GLN A 190 1.99 -32.60 7.05
N LEU A 191 1.65 -31.55 6.30
CA LEU A 191 1.64 -30.17 6.77
C LEU A 191 0.71 -30.01 7.98
N VAL A 192 -0.53 -30.51 7.86
CA VAL A 192 -1.54 -30.44 8.91
C VAL A 192 -1.11 -31.24 10.14
N LYS A 193 -0.53 -32.42 9.95
CA LYS A 193 -0.01 -33.28 11.03
C LYS A 193 1.10 -32.57 11.80
N ILE A 194 2.13 -32.04 11.12
CA ILE A 194 3.25 -31.34 11.76
C ILE A 194 2.74 -30.12 12.53
N TYR A 195 1.86 -29.32 11.94
CA TYR A 195 1.26 -28.17 12.62
C TYR A 195 0.56 -28.59 13.91
N ASN A 196 -0.34 -29.60 13.85
CA ASN A 196 -1.12 -30.04 15.02
C ASN A 196 -0.25 -30.62 16.14
N GLN A 197 0.88 -31.23 15.81
CA GLN A 197 1.85 -31.74 16.80
C GLN A 197 2.61 -30.63 17.52
N ASN A 198 2.79 -29.47 16.89
CA ASN A 198 3.70 -28.42 17.35
C ASN A 198 3.00 -27.11 17.76
N LYS A 199 1.70 -26.96 17.52
CA LYS A 199 0.92 -25.71 17.71
C LYS A 199 0.98 -25.14 19.14
N ASP A 200 1.20 -25.97 20.13
CA ASP A 200 1.19 -25.55 21.55
C ASP A 200 2.59 -25.32 22.12
N THR A 201 3.63 -25.86 21.48
CA THR A 201 5.02 -25.83 21.98
C THR A 201 5.91 -24.83 21.27
N ILE A 202 5.63 -24.52 20.01
CA ILE A 202 6.49 -23.63 19.19
C ILE A 202 5.99 -22.18 19.28
N ALA A 203 6.94 -21.24 19.34
CA ALA A 203 6.65 -19.81 19.33
C ALA A 203 5.83 -19.42 18.08
N PRO A 204 4.81 -18.55 18.22
CA PRO A 204 3.86 -18.28 17.15
C PRO A 204 4.49 -17.68 15.89
N GLU A 205 5.52 -16.86 16.01
CA GLU A 205 6.21 -16.28 14.87
C GLU A 205 6.96 -17.32 14.03
N ILE A 206 7.51 -18.34 14.68
CA ILE A 206 8.22 -19.44 14.01
C ILE A 206 7.22 -20.37 13.35
N LEU A 207 6.19 -20.80 14.09
CA LEU A 207 5.19 -21.69 13.57
C LEU A 207 4.37 -21.07 12.43
N SER A 208 4.04 -19.79 12.56
CA SER A 208 3.34 -19.03 11.52
C SER A 208 4.19 -18.90 10.25
N ALA A 209 5.47 -18.56 10.38
CA ALA A 209 6.38 -18.46 9.24
C ALA A 209 6.61 -19.81 8.58
N TRP A 210 6.78 -20.89 9.36
CA TRP A 210 6.93 -22.24 8.84
C TRP A 210 5.69 -22.69 8.09
N LEU A 211 4.50 -22.56 8.69
CA LEU A 211 3.23 -22.96 8.10
C LEU A 211 2.96 -22.20 6.79
N HIS A 212 3.15 -20.90 6.82
CA HIS A 212 3.03 -20.04 5.64
C HIS A 212 3.95 -20.51 4.51
N HIS A 213 5.26 -20.63 4.80
CA HIS A 213 6.26 -20.96 3.79
C HIS A 213 6.04 -22.37 3.22
N ARG A 214 5.79 -23.38 4.07
CA ARG A 214 5.56 -24.75 3.58
C ARG A 214 4.30 -24.84 2.75
N PHE A 215 3.23 -24.14 3.13
CA PHE A 215 2.02 -24.06 2.33
C PHE A 215 2.29 -23.40 0.96
N THR A 216 3.07 -22.32 0.91
CA THR A 216 3.43 -21.69 -0.36
C THR A 216 4.32 -22.56 -1.23
N GLN A 217 5.16 -23.43 -0.66
CA GLN A 217 5.94 -24.41 -1.41
C GLN A 217 5.08 -25.54 -2.00
N ILE A 218 4.09 -26.04 -1.22
CA ILE A 218 3.13 -27.05 -1.73
C ILE A 218 2.30 -26.43 -2.84
N HIS A 219 1.84 -25.21 -2.64
CA HIS A 219 0.99 -24.48 -3.60
C HIS A 219 -0.22 -25.31 -4.05
N PRO A 220 -1.09 -25.77 -3.10
CA PRO A 220 -2.00 -26.87 -3.33
C PRO A 220 -3.15 -26.54 -4.27
N PHE A 221 -3.51 -25.29 -4.45
CA PHE A 221 -4.62 -24.87 -5.30
C PHE A 221 -4.12 -24.33 -6.63
N GLN A 222 -4.98 -24.26 -7.64
CA GLN A 222 -4.61 -23.71 -8.94
C GLN A 222 -4.32 -22.20 -8.85
N ASP A 223 -5.06 -21.48 -7.97
CA ASP A 223 -4.86 -20.08 -7.61
C ASP A 223 -5.25 -19.84 -6.16
N GLY A 224 -5.06 -18.64 -5.61
CA GLY A 224 -5.45 -18.26 -4.25
C GLY A 224 -4.51 -18.74 -3.14
N ASN A 225 -3.40 -19.38 -3.46
CA ASN A 225 -2.49 -19.97 -2.47
C ASN A 225 -1.87 -18.92 -1.53
N GLY A 226 -1.48 -17.76 -2.04
CA GLY A 226 -0.91 -16.69 -1.21
C GLY A 226 -1.93 -16.13 -0.21
N ARG A 227 -3.20 -16.01 -0.61
CA ARG A 227 -4.31 -15.60 0.26
C ARG A 227 -4.50 -16.58 1.41
N ILE A 228 -4.56 -17.87 1.10
CA ILE A 228 -4.66 -18.94 2.10
C ILE A 228 -3.44 -18.97 3.01
N ALA A 229 -2.22 -18.86 2.46
CA ALA A 229 -0.99 -18.84 3.25
C ALA A 229 -1.02 -17.75 4.32
N ARG A 230 -1.41 -16.51 3.97
CA ARG A 230 -1.53 -15.41 4.93
C ARG A 230 -2.68 -15.62 5.93
N ALA A 231 -3.77 -16.26 5.52
CA ALA A 231 -4.88 -16.59 6.41
C ALA A 231 -4.47 -17.64 7.47
N ILE A 232 -3.83 -18.74 7.06
CA ILE A 232 -3.38 -19.77 8.02
C ILE A 232 -2.23 -19.26 8.91
N ALA A 233 -1.35 -18.40 8.39
CA ALA A 233 -0.35 -17.71 9.20
C ALA A 233 -1.01 -16.79 10.25
N SER A 234 -2.05 -16.06 9.87
CA SER A 234 -2.84 -15.23 10.80
C SER A 234 -3.52 -16.07 11.86
N LEU A 235 -4.05 -17.24 11.51
CA LEU A 235 -4.69 -18.16 12.44
C LEU A 235 -3.76 -18.57 13.59
N VAL A 236 -2.47 -18.81 13.30
CA VAL A 236 -1.48 -19.16 14.34
C VAL A 236 -1.38 -18.07 15.41
N PHE A 237 -1.28 -16.83 14.98
CA PHE A 237 -1.23 -15.68 15.89
C PHE A 237 -2.54 -15.46 16.65
N LEU A 238 -3.67 -15.54 15.95
CA LEU A 238 -4.99 -15.37 16.54
C LEU A 238 -5.28 -16.42 17.65
N LYS A 239 -4.84 -17.67 17.46
CA LYS A 239 -4.94 -18.73 18.49
C LYS A 239 -4.14 -18.44 19.76
N LYS A 240 -3.11 -17.61 19.66
CA LYS A 240 -2.33 -17.12 20.82
C LYS A 240 -2.84 -15.79 21.35
N GLY A 241 -4.01 -15.32 20.90
CA GLY A 241 -4.62 -14.05 21.32
C GLY A 241 -3.95 -12.80 20.75
N LEU A 242 -3.06 -12.97 19.79
CA LEU A 242 -2.37 -11.91 19.05
C LEU A 242 -3.20 -11.42 17.85
N PHE A 243 -2.59 -10.70 16.92
CA PHE A 243 -3.26 -10.07 15.80
C PHE A 243 -3.09 -10.85 14.49
N PRO A 244 -3.96 -10.66 13.47
CA PRO A 244 -3.72 -11.24 12.16
C PRO A 244 -2.43 -10.72 11.53
N LEU A 245 -1.82 -11.52 10.67
CA LEU A 245 -0.62 -11.13 9.94
C LEU A 245 -0.98 -10.20 8.78
N VAL A 246 -0.80 -8.92 8.96
CA VAL A 246 -0.96 -7.93 7.88
C VAL A 246 0.38 -7.73 7.17
N VAL A 247 0.41 -8.02 5.87
CA VAL A 247 1.52 -7.69 4.98
C VAL A 247 1.03 -6.61 4.03
N ARG A 248 1.64 -5.44 4.04
CA ARG A 248 1.26 -4.30 3.20
C ARG A 248 1.96 -4.35 1.84
N ASP A 249 1.35 -3.78 0.81
CA ASP A 249 1.97 -3.74 -0.53
C ASP A 249 3.32 -3.02 -0.53
N ILE A 250 3.47 -1.97 0.26
CA ILE A 250 4.75 -1.27 0.43
C ILE A 250 5.89 -2.20 0.89
N ASP A 251 5.55 -3.27 1.60
CA ASP A 251 6.51 -4.27 2.11
C ASP A 251 6.64 -5.47 1.17
N ARG A 252 5.92 -5.48 0.05
CA ARG A 252 5.85 -6.63 -0.86
C ARG A 252 7.22 -7.09 -1.36
N LYS A 253 8.10 -6.15 -1.68
CA LYS A 253 9.46 -6.47 -2.14
C LYS A 253 10.28 -7.19 -1.04
N GLU A 254 10.21 -6.68 0.20
CA GLU A 254 10.84 -7.31 1.36
C GLU A 254 10.24 -8.69 1.60
N TYR A 255 8.91 -8.79 1.62
CA TYR A 255 8.17 -10.02 1.84
C TYR A 255 8.51 -11.12 0.81
N ILE A 256 8.56 -10.80 -0.47
CA ILE A 256 8.98 -11.77 -1.50
C ILE A 256 10.44 -12.14 -1.33
N GLY A 257 11.32 -11.18 -1.04
CA GLY A 257 12.75 -11.44 -0.85
C GLY A 257 13.03 -12.39 0.32
N VAL A 258 12.31 -12.26 1.44
CA VAL A 258 12.47 -13.18 2.59
C VAL A 258 11.87 -14.57 2.32
N LEU A 259 10.82 -14.68 1.49
CA LEU A 259 10.30 -15.97 1.03
C LEU A 259 11.33 -16.69 0.13
N GLU A 260 11.98 -15.98 -0.76
CA GLU A 260 13.06 -16.55 -1.60
C GLU A 260 14.27 -17.01 -0.79
N GLN A 261 14.59 -16.35 0.33
CA GLN A 261 15.62 -16.86 1.25
C GLN A 261 15.14 -18.12 1.99
N ALA A 262 13.88 -18.14 2.43
CA ALA A 262 13.29 -19.32 3.05
C ALA A 262 13.26 -20.53 2.09
N ASP A 263 13.02 -20.31 0.79
CA ASP A 263 13.14 -21.34 -0.26
C ASP A 263 14.54 -21.97 -0.32
N LYS A 264 15.59 -21.19 0.01
CA LYS A 264 16.97 -21.67 0.08
C LYS A 264 17.30 -22.41 1.39
N GLY A 265 16.31 -22.47 2.31
CA GLY A 265 16.40 -23.19 3.58
C GLY A 265 16.63 -22.32 4.81
N ASP A 266 16.79 -20.99 4.65
CA ASP A 266 16.96 -20.04 5.75
C ASP A 266 15.67 -19.26 6.03
N MET A 267 14.96 -19.65 7.08
CA MET A 267 13.70 -18.99 7.50
C MET A 267 13.92 -17.79 8.42
N THR A 268 15.13 -17.44 8.79
CA THR A 268 15.44 -16.43 9.80
C THR A 268 14.79 -15.08 9.48
N LEU A 269 14.91 -14.61 8.24
CA LEU A 269 14.37 -13.32 7.85
C LEU A 269 12.83 -13.33 7.78
N LEU A 270 12.23 -14.45 7.38
CA LEU A 270 10.77 -14.58 7.36
C LEU A 270 10.18 -14.56 8.78
N VAL A 271 10.79 -15.28 9.72
CA VAL A 271 10.40 -15.26 11.14
C VAL A 271 10.53 -13.86 11.72
N LYS A 272 11.65 -13.17 11.47
CA LYS A 272 11.87 -11.78 11.90
C LYS A 272 10.84 -10.81 11.34
N LEU A 273 10.49 -10.96 10.07
CA LEU A 273 9.45 -10.14 9.44
C LEU A 273 8.09 -10.35 10.13
N PHE A 274 7.70 -11.60 10.39
CA PHE A 274 6.43 -11.92 11.03
C PHE A 274 6.40 -11.43 12.49
N ALA A 275 7.49 -11.61 13.24
CA ALA A 275 7.64 -11.06 14.58
C ALA A 275 7.51 -9.52 14.58
N LYS A 276 8.17 -8.82 13.64
CA LYS A 276 8.08 -7.36 13.47
C LYS A 276 6.63 -6.91 13.24
N ARG A 277 5.89 -7.60 12.36
CA ARG A 277 4.47 -7.26 12.09
C ARG A 277 3.60 -7.41 13.33
N GLN A 278 3.79 -8.48 14.10
CA GLN A 278 3.07 -8.67 15.35
C GLN A 278 3.43 -7.60 16.39
N ARG A 279 4.72 -7.29 16.54
CA ARG A 279 5.20 -6.20 17.41
C ARG A 279 4.49 -4.87 17.07
N ASP A 280 4.50 -4.49 15.80
CA ASP A 280 3.91 -3.23 15.35
C ASP A 280 2.39 -3.18 15.64
N SER A 281 1.68 -4.30 15.47
CA SER A 281 0.26 -4.41 15.80
C SER A 281 0.01 -4.31 17.31
N ILE A 282 0.83 -4.96 18.13
CA ILE A 282 0.71 -4.90 19.60
C ILE A 282 0.97 -3.48 20.10
N LEU A 283 2.03 -2.83 19.63
CA LEU A 283 2.36 -1.44 20.03
C LEU A 283 1.25 -0.47 19.64
N SER A 284 0.65 -0.66 18.47
CA SER A 284 -0.51 0.13 18.05
C SER A 284 -1.72 -0.06 18.97
N ALA A 285 -2.00 -1.30 19.36
CA ALA A 285 -3.09 -1.62 20.29
C ALA A 285 -2.86 -1.11 21.71
N LEU A 286 -1.62 -1.19 22.20
CA LEU A 286 -1.22 -0.63 23.51
C LEU A 286 -1.26 0.91 23.54
N GLY A 287 -0.96 1.56 22.41
CA GLY A 287 -1.13 3.00 22.23
C GLY A 287 -2.59 3.44 22.37
N LEU A 288 -3.53 2.67 21.84
CA LEU A 288 -4.97 2.87 22.03
C LEU A 288 -5.38 2.80 23.52
N GLN A 289 -4.81 1.87 24.28
CA GLN A 289 -5.11 1.75 25.70
C GLN A 289 -4.75 3.01 26.49
N GLN A 290 -3.59 3.59 26.23
CA GLN A 290 -3.18 4.83 26.89
C GLN A 290 -4.13 6.00 26.58
N GLN A 291 -4.70 6.03 25.38
CA GLN A 291 -5.69 7.02 25.00
C GLN A 291 -7.03 6.79 25.70
N VAL A 292 -7.50 5.54 25.76
CA VAL A 292 -8.73 5.15 26.47
C VAL A 292 -8.62 5.45 27.96
N GLU A 293 -7.50 5.13 28.61
CA GLU A 293 -7.27 5.45 30.03
C GLU A 293 -7.26 6.96 30.30
N LYS A 294 -6.68 7.77 29.40
CA LYS A 294 -6.71 9.23 29.51
C LYS A 294 -8.12 9.80 29.38
N ASP A 295 -8.92 9.24 28.48
CA ASP A 295 -10.30 9.70 28.25
C ASP A 295 -11.24 9.28 29.38
N GLN A 296 -11.00 8.16 30.07
CA GLN A 296 -11.75 7.73 31.25
C GLN A 296 -11.54 8.66 32.46
N TYR A 297 -10.38 9.31 32.57
CA TYR A 297 -10.08 10.27 33.66
C TYR A 297 -10.67 11.67 33.42
N SER A 298 -11.07 11.98 32.20
CA SER A 298 -11.69 13.27 31.92
C SER A 298 -13.22 13.16 31.91
N LYS A 299 -13.90 13.94 32.76
CA LYS A 299 -15.36 14.13 32.78
C LYS A 299 -15.96 14.64 31.43
N GLN A 300 -15.29 14.36 30.34
CA GLN A 300 -15.58 14.83 28.98
C GLN A 300 -16.56 13.92 28.21
N ILE A 301 -16.88 12.73 28.74
CA ILE A 301 -17.74 11.74 28.07
C ILE A 301 -19.15 12.28 27.80
N ILE A 302 -19.67 13.15 28.66
CA ILE A 302 -21.01 13.73 28.48
C ILE A 302 -21.02 14.84 27.40
N SER A 303 -19.94 15.57 27.24
CA SER A 303 -19.75 16.56 26.17
C SER A 303 -19.54 15.91 24.80
N ASN A 304 -18.88 14.75 24.74
CA ASN A 304 -18.58 14.05 23.49
C ASN A 304 -19.82 13.41 22.82
N ALA A 305 -20.80 12.94 23.58
CA ALA A 305 -22.04 12.39 22.98
C ALA A 305 -22.85 13.44 22.19
N LEU A 306 -22.81 14.69 22.64
CA LEU A 306 -23.45 15.82 21.94
C LEU A 306 -22.55 16.38 20.82
N SER A 307 -21.22 16.25 20.94
CA SER A 307 -20.29 16.68 19.90
C SER A 307 -20.19 15.67 18.76
N LEU A 308 -20.45 14.36 18.98
CA LEU A 308 -20.46 13.34 17.91
C LEU A 308 -21.52 13.61 16.82
N LEU A 309 -22.66 14.21 17.18
CA LEU A 309 -23.67 14.60 16.20
C LEU A 309 -23.30 15.90 15.43
N LYS A 310 -22.58 16.80 16.06
CA LYS A 310 -21.97 17.97 15.41
C LYS A 310 -20.68 17.61 14.68
N ALA A 311 -19.98 16.60 15.16
CA ALA A 311 -18.66 16.17 14.67
C ALA A 311 -18.68 15.48 13.30
N LYS A 312 -19.79 14.88 12.85
CA LYS A 312 -19.84 14.29 11.50
C LYS A 312 -19.66 15.32 10.39
N SER A 313 -20.15 16.54 10.58
CA SER A 313 -20.00 17.63 9.60
C SER A 313 -18.72 18.43 9.82
N SER A 314 -18.28 18.61 11.08
CA SER A 314 -17.02 19.31 11.39
C SER A 314 -15.79 18.44 11.18
N ALA A 315 -15.87 17.13 11.44
CA ALA A 315 -14.75 16.21 11.25
C ALA A 315 -14.28 16.12 9.80
N HIS A 316 -15.21 16.17 8.84
CA HIS A 316 -14.82 16.22 7.43
C HIS A 316 -14.07 17.53 7.11
N LYS A 317 -14.58 18.65 7.59
CA LYS A 317 -13.96 19.97 7.39
C LYS A 317 -12.59 20.08 8.10
N GLU A 318 -12.45 19.50 9.29
CA GLU A 318 -11.18 19.44 10.02
C GLU A 318 -10.14 18.56 9.30
N ARG A 319 -10.57 17.41 8.77
CA ARG A 319 -9.73 16.54 7.96
C ARG A 319 -9.23 17.24 6.70
N LEU A 320 -10.10 17.95 5.98
CA LEU A 320 -9.73 18.73 4.82
C LEU A 320 -8.78 19.87 5.19
N ASN A 321 -9.05 20.59 6.26
CA ASN A 321 -8.16 21.65 6.73
C ASN A 321 -6.77 21.10 7.09
N SER A 322 -6.72 19.97 7.79
CA SER A 322 -5.47 19.30 8.16
C SER A 322 -4.65 18.92 6.93
N VAL A 323 -5.25 18.31 5.91
CA VAL A 323 -4.53 17.95 4.69
C VAL A 323 -4.13 19.17 3.86
N TYR A 324 -4.93 20.25 3.87
CA TYR A 324 -4.59 21.50 3.20
C TYR A 324 -3.42 22.23 3.89
N GLU A 325 -3.30 22.14 5.22
CA GLU A 325 -2.12 22.63 5.94
C GLU A 325 -0.84 21.89 5.50
N VAL A 326 -0.93 20.57 5.36
CA VAL A 326 0.18 19.76 4.83
C VAL A 326 0.49 20.19 3.39
N ALA A 327 -0.53 20.33 2.53
CA ALA A 327 -0.36 20.79 1.15
C ALA A 327 0.36 22.15 1.07
N ASN A 328 -0.04 23.12 1.90
CA ASN A 328 0.62 24.43 1.98
C ASN A 328 2.09 24.31 2.40
N GLN A 329 2.41 23.40 3.33
CA GLN A 329 3.79 23.16 3.73
C GLN A 329 4.61 22.52 2.61
N LEU A 330 4.06 21.52 1.90
CA LEU A 330 4.74 20.91 0.77
C LEU A 330 4.99 21.92 -0.36
N GLN A 331 4.06 22.85 -0.58
CA GLN A 331 4.24 23.95 -1.53
C GLN A 331 5.43 24.84 -1.15
N GLU A 332 5.54 25.23 0.12
CA GLU A 332 6.67 26.05 0.59
C GLU A 332 8.01 25.28 0.50
N ILE A 333 8.02 23.97 0.78
CA ILE A 333 9.21 23.13 0.59
C ILE A 333 9.63 23.12 -0.89
N ALA A 334 8.68 22.88 -1.81
CA ALA A 334 8.95 22.91 -3.24
C ALA A 334 9.49 24.26 -3.69
N LYS A 335 8.88 25.36 -3.23
CA LYS A 335 9.34 26.72 -3.52
C LYS A 335 10.77 26.97 -3.05
N LEU A 336 11.09 26.66 -1.80
CA LEU A 336 12.42 26.85 -1.23
C LEU A 336 13.48 26.06 -2.01
N LYS A 337 13.16 24.82 -2.41
CA LYS A 337 14.04 23.99 -3.22
C LYS A 337 14.29 24.62 -4.62
N LEU A 338 13.24 25.16 -5.24
CA LEU A 338 13.36 25.88 -6.51
C LEU A 338 14.14 27.22 -6.38
N GLU A 339 13.98 27.92 -5.26
CA GLU A 339 14.75 29.13 -4.96
C GLU A 339 16.24 28.84 -4.76
N ASP A 340 16.58 27.73 -4.11
CA ASP A 340 17.97 27.30 -3.96
C ASP A 340 18.59 26.89 -5.31
N LEU A 341 17.81 26.23 -6.17
CA LEU A 341 18.21 25.97 -7.55
C LEU A 341 18.42 27.30 -8.32
N GLN A 342 17.49 28.25 -8.20
CA GLN A 342 17.63 29.58 -8.83
C GLN A 342 18.89 30.30 -8.37
N LYS A 343 19.18 30.30 -7.06
CA LYS A 343 20.38 30.94 -6.50
C LYS A 343 21.67 30.38 -7.10
N SER A 344 21.69 29.10 -7.41
CA SER A 344 22.85 28.46 -8.04
C SER A 344 22.90 28.69 -9.53
N LEU A 345 21.76 28.66 -10.22
CA LEU A 345 21.68 28.68 -11.68
C LEU A 345 21.68 30.10 -12.29
N ASP A 346 20.92 31.05 -11.70
CA ASP A 346 20.73 32.39 -12.30
C ASP A 346 22.03 33.21 -12.43
N PRO A 347 22.96 33.21 -11.45
CA PRO A 347 24.23 33.88 -11.60
C PRO A 347 25.09 33.30 -12.74
N GLU A 348 25.12 31.99 -12.88
CA GLU A 348 25.87 31.34 -13.96
C GLU A 348 25.25 31.62 -15.32
N LEU A 349 23.94 31.57 -15.46
CA LEU A 349 23.24 31.97 -16.69
C LEU A 349 23.51 33.41 -17.07
N ARG A 350 23.48 34.33 -16.11
CA ARG A 350 23.76 35.77 -16.35
C ARG A 350 25.19 36.00 -16.72
N SER A 351 26.13 35.17 -16.25
CA SER A 351 27.56 35.31 -16.59
C SER A 351 27.86 35.02 -18.07
N ILE A 352 27.00 34.27 -18.74
CA ILE A 352 27.10 33.87 -20.15
C ILE A 352 26.53 34.96 -21.07
N ASN A 353 25.75 35.92 -20.53
CA ASN A 353 25.08 36.95 -21.32
C ASN A 353 26.07 37.90 -21.97
N THR A 354 25.89 38.15 -23.27
CA THR A 354 26.65 39.16 -24.04
C THR A 354 25.81 40.41 -24.26
N PRO A 355 26.41 41.61 -24.20
CA PRO A 355 25.68 42.86 -24.46
C PRO A 355 25.02 42.85 -25.83
N GLY A 356 23.71 43.09 -25.89
CA GLY A 356 22.94 43.16 -27.14
C GLY A 356 22.27 41.87 -27.57
N GLU A 357 22.44 40.76 -26.84
CA GLU A 357 21.78 39.48 -27.06
C GLU A 357 20.70 39.17 -25.99
N SER A 358 19.98 38.08 -26.17
CA SER A 358 18.95 37.64 -25.22
C SER A 358 19.58 37.36 -23.85
N THR A 359 18.97 37.88 -22.78
CA THR A 359 19.47 37.71 -21.40
C THR A 359 18.99 36.42 -20.80
N TYR A 360 19.88 35.44 -20.68
CA TYR A 360 19.60 34.19 -19.96
C TYR A 360 19.36 34.45 -18.48
N ASN A 361 18.35 33.82 -17.90
CA ASN A 361 18.01 34.00 -16.50
C ASN A 361 17.14 32.83 -15.98
N ALA A 362 17.04 32.75 -14.65
CA ALA A 362 16.11 31.85 -13.98
C ALA A 362 15.27 32.64 -12.96
N SER A 363 13.98 32.32 -12.86
CA SER A 363 13.07 32.99 -11.92
C SER A 363 12.07 32.02 -11.30
N VAL A 364 11.86 32.12 -9.99
CA VAL A 364 10.88 31.32 -9.23
C VAL A 364 9.62 32.13 -8.98
N LYS A 365 8.47 31.51 -9.14
CA LYS A 365 7.15 32.02 -8.75
C LYS A 365 6.30 30.93 -8.13
N GLN A 366 5.32 31.31 -7.32
CA GLN A 366 4.28 30.44 -6.79
C GLN A 366 2.92 31.12 -6.85
N ALA A 367 1.87 30.33 -6.80
CA ALA A 367 0.53 30.81 -6.47
C ALA A 367 -0.09 29.88 -5.41
N LYS A 368 -0.60 30.47 -4.35
CA LYS A 368 -1.23 29.75 -3.23
C LYS A 368 -2.68 29.45 -3.55
N ASN A 369 -3.22 28.47 -2.82
CA ASN A 369 -4.64 28.18 -2.93
C ASN A 369 -5.49 29.41 -2.60
N GLY A 370 -6.49 29.71 -3.46
CA GLY A 370 -7.35 30.88 -3.34
C GLY A 370 -6.84 32.12 -4.10
N GLU A 371 -5.63 32.17 -4.60
CA GLU A 371 -5.13 33.22 -5.48
C GLU A 371 -5.62 33.01 -6.92
N LEU A 372 -5.85 34.10 -7.66
CA LEU A 372 -6.32 34.00 -9.06
C LEU A 372 -5.33 33.24 -9.95
N GLU A 373 -4.06 33.44 -9.72
CA GLU A 373 -2.96 32.81 -10.46
C GLU A 373 -2.89 31.29 -10.22
N SER A 374 -3.53 30.77 -9.19
CA SER A 374 -3.56 29.33 -8.90
C SER A 374 -4.13 28.50 -10.05
N TYR A 375 -4.96 29.09 -10.93
CA TYR A 375 -5.53 28.50 -12.14
C TYR A 375 -4.56 28.39 -13.32
N TYR A 376 -3.40 29.03 -13.26
CA TYR A 376 -2.53 29.21 -14.42
C TYR A 376 -2.13 27.89 -15.10
N PHE A 377 -1.91 26.83 -14.35
CA PHE A 377 -1.50 25.52 -14.88
C PHE A 377 -2.62 24.51 -15.00
N HIS A 378 -3.90 24.92 -14.92
CA HIS A 378 -5.06 24.03 -14.92
C HIS A 378 -5.02 23.00 -16.06
N HIS A 379 -4.80 23.45 -17.31
CA HIS A 379 -4.73 22.52 -18.46
C HIS A 379 -3.55 21.55 -18.39
N LYS A 380 -2.39 22.01 -17.90
CA LYS A 380 -1.20 21.17 -17.74
C LYS A 380 -1.36 20.13 -16.63
N ILE A 381 -2.04 20.50 -15.55
CA ILE A 381 -2.40 19.56 -14.47
C ILE A 381 -3.30 18.45 -15.00
N ILE A 382 -4.34 18.79 -15.79
CA ILE A 382 -5.23 17.79 -16.39
C ILE A 382 -4.48 16.91 -17.41
N GLU A 383 -3.59 17.50 -18.21
CA GLU A 383 -2.74 16.77 -19.16
C GLU A 383 -1.89 15.71 -18.44
N ILE A 384 -1.28 16.05 -17.31
CA ILE A 384 -0.51 15.13 -16.47
C ILE A 384 -1.41 14.09 -15.80
N ALA A 385 -2.55 14.51 -15.25
CA ALA A 385 -3.50 13.60 -14.62
C ALA A 385 -3.98 12.51 -15.60
N ASN A 386 -4.22 12.87 -16.86
CA ASN A 386 -4.58 11.91 -17.92
C ASN A 386 -3.44 10.93 -18.23
N GLN A 387 -2.17 11.34 -18.14
CA GLN A 387 -1.03 10.44 -18.36
C GLN A 387 -0.89 9.39 -17.24
N TYR A 388 -1.27 9.75 -16.02
CA TYR A 388 -1.26 8.87 -14.84
C TYR A 388 -2.62 8.22 -14.53
N ASP A 389 -3.62 8.44 -15.38
CA ASP A 389 -4.93 7.80 -15.30
C ASP A 389 -5.71 8.11 -14.01
N TYR A 390 -5.73 9.40 -13.59
CA TYR A 390 -6.55 9.84 -12.48
C TYR A 390 -7.28 11.15 -12.80
N TYR A 391 -8.33 11.48 -11.99
CA TYR A 391 -9.04 12.74 -12.09
C TYR A 391 -8.41 13.79 -11.15
N ALA A 392 -7.88 14.88 -11.71
CA ALA A 392 -7.38 16.00 -10.93
C ALA A 392 -8.53 16.91 -10.48
N ASN A 393 -8.80 16.94 -9.19
CA ASN A 393 -9.77 17.87 -8.61
C ASN A 393 -9.07 19.20 -8.28
N VAL A 394 -9.26 20.16 -9.17
CA VAL A 394 -8.71 21.53 -9.06
C VAL A 394 -9.75 22.56 -8.60
N ASP A 395 -10.95 22.13 -8.20
CA ASP A 395 -12.03 23.03 -7.81
C ASP A 395 -11.87 23.54 -6.37
N ARG A 396 -11.48 22.66 -5.44
CA ARG A 396 -11.42 22.94 -4.02
C ARG A 396 -10.05 23.44 -3.56
N TYR A 397 -9.00 22.76 -3.97
CA TYR A 397 -7.61 23.13 -3.65
C TYR A 397 -6.77 23.07 -4.90
N LYS A 398 -5.99 24.13 -5.13
CA LYS A 398 -4.99 24.23 -6.17
C LYS A 398 -3.93 25.22 -5.79
N SER A 399 -2.69 24.80 -5.90
CA SER A 399 -1.52 25.65 -5.71
C SER A 399 -0.38 25.16 -6.59
N TRP A 400 0.60 26.01 -6.83
CA TRP A 400 1.78 25.59 -7.58
C TRP A 400 3.00 26.41 -7.19
N SER A 401 4.18 25.81 -7.40
CA SER A 401 5.49 26.46 -7.38
C SER A 401 6.22 26.13 -8.68
N ARG A 402 6.85 27.09 -9.30
CA ARG A 402 7.58 26.90 -10.55
C ARG A 402 8.92 27.62 -10.58
N ILE A 403 9.88 27.07 -11.34
CA ILE A 403 11.03 27.79 -11.86
C ILE A 403 10.90 27.91 -13.37
N LEU A 404 11.15 29.14 -13.87
CA LEU A 404 11.28 29.43 -15.28
C LEU A 404 12.77 29.61 -15.59
N ILE A 405 13.29 28.90 -16.57
CA ILE A 405 14.66 29.02 -17.07
C ILE A 405 14.57 29.54 -18.52
N TYR A 406 15.21 30.66 -18.77
CA TYR A 406 15.29 31.26 -20.10
C TYR A 406 16.70 31.13 -20.66
N THR A 407 16.82 30.38 -21.76
CA THR A 407 18.08 30.20 -22.52
C THR A 407 17.85 30.37 -24.02
N GLY A 408 17.11 31.44 -24.39
CA GLY A 408 16.62 31.65 -25.75
C GLY A 408 15.23 31.03 -25.98
N LYS A 409 14.91 29.99 -25.24
CA LYS A 409 13.57 29.41 -25.10
C LYS A 409 13.17 29.42 -23.63
N ILE A 410 11.90 29.42 -23.33
CA ILE A 410 11.39 29.32 -21.96
C ILE A 410 11.19 27.86 -21.63
N PHE A 411 11.88 27.37 -20.61
CA PHE A 411 11.64 26.05 -20.01
C PHE A 411 11.07 26.23 -18.61
N GLU A 412 9.97 25.56 -18.31
CA GLU A 412 9.32 25.63 -17.00
C GLU A 412 9.33 24.26 -16.30
N ILE A 413 9.72 24.26 -15.03
CA ILE A 413 9.58 23.14 -14.10
C ILE A 413 8.51 23.55 -13.09
N VAL A 414 7.45 22.75 -12.95
CA VAL A 414 6.29 23.09 -12.14
C VAL A 414 5.98 21.93 -11.19
N PHE A 415 5.70 22.26 -9.93
CA PHE A 415 5.13 21.38 -8.94
C PHE A 415 3.76 21.93 -8.54
N ALA A 416 2.69 21.24 -8.92
CA ALA A 416 1.31 21.65 -8.68
C ALA A 416 0.63 20.71 -7.68
N ILE A 417 -0.10 21.26 -6.71
CA ILE A 417 -0.82 20.51 -5.69
C ILE A 417 -2.31 20.70 -5.89
N HIS A 418 -3.06 19.60 -5.89
CA HIS A 418 -4.51 19.60 -6.08
C HIS A 418 -5.15 18.34 -5.45
N GLY A 419 -6.49 18.25 -5.43
CA GLY A 419 -7.22 17.08 -4.96
C GLY A 419 -7.16 15.90 -5.96
N HIS A 420 -7.44 14.72 -5.45
CA HIS A 420 -7.56 13.48 -6.21
C HIS A 420 -9.02 12.98 -6.24
N GLY A 421 -9.53 12.65 -7.43
CA GLY A 421 -10.90 12.15 -7.59
C GLY A 421 -11.95 13.24 -7.68
N TYR A 422 -13.21 12.86 -7.94
CA TYR A 422 -14.31 13.81 -8.16
C TYR A 422 -14.76 14.50 -6.88
N ASP A 423 -14.70 13.77 -5.75
CA ASP A 423 -15.12 14.28 -4.45
C ASP A 423 -13.94 14.80 -3.64
N ASP A 424 -14.22 15.68 -2.69
CA ASP A 424 -13.25 16.20 -1.75
C ASP A 424 -13.05 15.20 -0.60
N ASN A 425 -12.36 14.10 -0.91
CA ASN A 425 -12.16 12.94 -0.05
C ASN A 425 -10.93 13.04 0.88
N GLY A 426 -10.19 14.15 0.81
CA GLY A 426 -8.98 14.36 1.60
C GLY A 426 -7.74 13.63 1.08
N ILE A 427 -7.77 13.18 -0.18
CA ILE A 427 -6.58 12.69 -0.89
C ILE A 427 -6.05 13.82 -1.76
N MET A 428 -4.76 14.11 -1.64
CA MET A 428 -4.07 15.17 -2.36
C MET A 428 -2.95 14.61 -3.22
N VAL A 429 -2.67 15.29 -4.31
CA VAL A 429 -1.62 14.95 -5.27
C VAL A 429 -0.68 16.12 -5.46
N VAL A 430 0.61 15.84 -5.56
CA VAL A 430 1.58 16.73 -6.17
C VAL A 430 1.97 16.20 -7.54
N SER A 431 1.70 16.97 -8.59
CA SER A 431 2.10 16.71 -9.96
C SER A 431 3.36 17.50 -10.28
N GLY A 432 4.45 16.82 -10.63
CA GLY A 432 5.66 17.43 -11.15
C GLY A 432 5.72 17.32 -12.67
N PHE A 433 5.95 18.43 -13.37
CA PHE A 433 6.04 18.42 -14.83
C PHE A 433 6.89 19.53 -15.39
N THR A 434 7.37 19.32 -16.62
CA THR A 434 8.12 20.28 -17.42
C THR A 434 7.43 20.54 -18.75
N PHE A 435 7.64 21.70 -19.32
CA PHE A 435 7.28 22.03 -20.68
C PHE A 435 8.04 23.23 -21.19
N GLU A 436 8.10 23.38 -22.51
CA GLU A 436 8.69 24.53 -23.18
C GLU A 436 7.64 25.51 -23.69
N LYS A 437 7.93 26.80 -23.69
CA LYS A 437 7.17 27.80 -24.43
C LYS A 437 7.99 28.27 -25.62
N ILE A 438 7.39 28.11 -26.79
CA ILE A 438 7.99 28.52 -28.05
C ILE A 438 7.41 29.88 -28.41
N PRO A 439 8.24 30.89 -28.66
CA PRO A 439 7.77 32.19 -29.16
C PRO A 439 7.02 32.00 -30.49
N SER A 440 5.79 32.48 -30.57
CA SER A 440 4.99 32.49 -31.80
C SER A 440 4.91 33.93 -32.34
N GLU A 441 4.89 34.07 -33.66
CA GLU A 441 4.76 35.39 -34.33
C GLU A 441 3.42 36.08 -34.01
N ASP A 442 2.39 35.33 -33.61
CA ASP A 442 1.03 35.81 -33.29
C ASP A 442 0.80 36.21 -31.82
N SER A 443 1.83 36.60 -31.08
CA SER A 443 1.75 37.11 -29.69
C SER A 443 1.18 36.10 -28.64
N ARG A 444 0.91 34.86 -28.99
CA ARG A 444 0.57 33.78 -28.06
C ARG A 444 1.66 32.71 -28.09
N ASN A 445 2.44 32.63 -27.02
CA ASN A 445 3.44 31.56 -26.88
C ASN A 445 2.75 30.20 -26.97
N GLU A 446 3.10 29.39 -27.95
CA GLU A 446 2.71 28.00 -27.99
C GLU A 446 3.49 27.21 -26.92
N SER A 447 2.85 26.32 -26.19
CA SER A 447 3.51 25.47 -25.21
C SER A 447 3.53 24.03 -25.68
N THR A 448 4.66 23.34 -25.49
CA THR A 448 4.73 21.88 -25.71
C THR A 448 3.84 21.14 -24.71
N ASN A 449 3.55 19.85 -24.98
CA ASN A 449 2.86 19.00 -24.03
C ASN A 449 3.66 18.87 -22.73
N ALA A 450 2.95 18.78 -21.62
CA ALA A 450 3.59 18.58 -20.32
C ALA A 450 4.21 17.18 -20.25
N LYS A 451 5.47 17.12 -19.77
CA LYS A 451 6.19 15.87 -19.51
C LYS A 451 6.31 15.69 -18.00
N PRO A 452 5.96 14.53 -17.47
CA PRO A 452 6.10 14.26 -16.04
C PRO A 452 7.57 14.23 -15.61
N THR A 453 7.83 14.67 -14.38
CA THR A 453 9.18 14.68 -13.78
C THR A 453 9.48 13.46 -12.92
N ASN A 454 8.56 12.50 -12.81
CA ASN A 454 8.77 11.25 -12.09
C ASN A 454 7.97 10.13 -12.76
N GLN A 455 8.21 8.88 -12.37
CA GLN A 455 7.41 7.74 -12.83
C GLN A 455 6.04 7.68 -12.16
N ASP A 456 5.95 8.21 -10.93
CA ASP A 456 4.73 8.22 -10.11
C ASP A 456 4.42 9.64 -9.64
N ILE A 457 3.12 9.93 -9.46
CA ILE A 457 2.65 11.12 -8.76
C ILE A 457 2.90 10.98 -7.26
N PHE A 458 3.13 12.08 -6.56
CA PHE A 458 3.19 12.07 -5.11
C PHE A 458 1.78 12.21 -4.52
N GLN A 459 1.35 11.21 -3.74
CA GLN A 459 0.06 11.24 -3.05
C GLN A 459 0.24 11.29 -1.54
N PHE A 460 -0.69 11.98 -0.86
CA PHE A 460 -0.80 12.07 0.59
C PHE A 460 -2.24 12.33 1.02
N ASN A 461 -2.55 12.07 2.29
CA ASN A 461 -3.88 12.25 2.85
C ASN A 461 -3.82 12.62 4.35
N TYR A 462 -4.97 12.89 4.95
CA TYR A 462 -5.09 13.31 6.34
C TYR A 462 -4.77 12.22 7.39
N LEU A 463 -4.61 10.96 6.99
CA LEU A 463 -4.28 9.84 7.88
C LEU A 463 -2.77 9.67 8.06
N GLU A 464 -2.00 10.20 7.15
CA GLU A 464 -0.54 10.12 7.20
C GLU A 464 0.01 11.19 8.15
N SER A 465 1.04 10.84 8.95
CA SER A 465 1.70 11.84 9.76
C SER A 465 2.42 12.87 8.89
N LYS A 466 2.38 14.12 9.33
CA LYS A 466 3.01 15.25 8.64
C LYS A 466 4.51 15.02 8.41
N GLU A 467 5.20 14.44 9.38
CA GLU A 467 6.63 14.14 9.30
C GLU A 467 6.92 13.08 8.24
N SER A 468 6.09 12.04 8.17
CA SER A 468 6.22 10.98 7.16
C SER A 468 5.97 11.53 5.75
N THR A 469 4.90 12.32 5.59
CA THR A 469 4.57 12.95 4.31
C THR A 469 5.71 13.87 3.83
N VAL A 470 6.22 14.72 4.71
CA VAL A 470 7.33 15.65 4.37
C VAL A 470 8.59 14.89 4.00
N LYS A 471 8.94 13.81 4.71
CA LYS A 471 10.11 12.99 4.39
C LYS A 471 9.99 12.38 3.00
N ARG A 472 8.89 11.68 2.71
CA ARG A 472 8.63 11.07 1.39
C ARG A 472 8.61 12.12 0.28
N PHE A 473 8.02 13.29 0.57
CA PHE A 473 7.94 14.37 -0.40
C PHE A 473 9.33 14.92 -0.77
N ASN A 474 10.23 15.10 0.19
CA ASN A 474 11.58 15.55 -0.11
C ASN A 474 12.33 14.56 -1.02
N GLU A 475 12.23 13.26 -0.75
CA GLU A 475 12.82 12.21 -1.58
C GLU A 475 12.26 12.26 -3.01
N TRP A 476 10.94 12.30 -3.15
CA TRP A 476 10.26 12.40 -4.45
C TRP A 476 10.59 13.70 -5.20
N LEU A 477 10.68 14.82 -4.48
CA LEU A 477 11.00 16.14 -5.05
C LEU A 477 12.43 16.18 -5.61
N ASP A 478 13.40 15.59 -4.90
CA ASP A 478 14.79 15.52 -5.34
C ASP A 478 14.94 14.66 -6.60
N GLU A 479 14.26 13.53 -6.68
CA GLU A 479 14.18 12.71 -7.89
C GLU A 479 13.55 13.48 -9.04
N SER A 480 12.40 14.11 -8.79
CA SER A 480 11.66 14.90 -9.79
C SER A 480 12.48 16.06 -10.33
N LEU A 481 13.22 16.77 -9.49
CA LEU A 481 14.11 17.85 -9.92
C LEU A 481 15.27 17.32 -10.77
N THR A 482 15.83 16.19 -10.41
CA THR A 482 16.92 15.55 -11.18
C THR A 482 16.46 15.21 -12.59
N ILE A 483 15.26 14.63 -12.73
CA ILE A 483 14.67 14.29 -14.04
C ILE A 483 14.37 15.57 -14.84
N ALA A 484 13.79 16.58 -14.17
CA ALA A 484 13.45 17.85 -14.81
C ALA A 484 14.69 18.58 -15.35
N LEU A 485 15.79 18.59 -14.59
CA LEU A 485 17.06 19.20 -15.02
C LEU A 485 17.72 18.41 -16.15
N ALA A 486 17.63 17.08 -16.15
CA ALA A 486 18.11 16.27 -17.26
C ALA A 486 17.29 16.55 -18.54
N GLU A 487 15.97 16.76 -18.41
CA GLU A 487 15.13 17.14 -19.54
C GLU A 487 15.49 18.55 -20.04
N TRP A 488 15.69 19.52 -19.15
CA TRP A 488 16.17 20.84 -19.54
C TRP A 488 17.51 20.77 -20.28
N GLN A 489 18.47 20.01 -19.80
CA GLN A 489 19.76 19.80 -20.46
C GLN A 489 19.60 19.32 -21.91
N ARG A 490 18.65 18.42 -22.17
CA ARG A 490 18.34 17.93 -23.53
C ARG A 490 17.77 19.00 -24.46
N THR A 491 17.20 20.07 -23.92
CA THR A 491 16.67 21.19 -24.75
C THR A 491 17.75 22.16 -25.20
N ILE A 492 18.94 22.11 -24.60
CA ILE A 492 20.09 22.97 -24.92
C ILE A 492 21.00 22.31 -25.97
N THR A 493 21.01 20.97 -26.01
CA THR A 493 21.77 20.18 -26.99
C THR A 493 20.99 20.02 -28.29
#